data_3cc8a37a362baca9fe4bdf0065d3a776
#
_entry.id   3cc8a37a362baca9fe4bdf0065d3a776
#
_cell.length_a   1.000
_cell.length_b   1.000
_cell.length_c   1.000
_cell.angle_alpha   90.00
_cell.angle_beta   90.00
_cell.angle_gamma   90.00
#
_symmetry.space_group_name_H-M   'P 1'
#
loop_
_entity.id
_entity.type
_entity.pdbx_description
1 polymer ?
#
loop_
_entity_poly.entity_id
_entity_poly.type
_entity_poly.pdbx_seq_one_letter_code
_entity_poly.pdbx_strand_id
1 'polypeptide(L)'
;SDVYKRQIVLGNDEIFDNTLDNQHKCLIKAVMGGVYDNGTTPTVDIDVVNSLCDNLTFATGGQVVPMPSNYYTLASDQIVIPKGQISAGVEVQLTDAFFADPKSIETTYVIPLVMSNVQNADSILSGNPMVENPVRCNKGDWNVVPKDYILYAVKYINPWDAVYLRRGVDQVTEGGTTSKVIRHEQYVENDEVCELTTRSLKDANFGLTLSGQDCNLILAFNDNNECTLSTDTPGCTVSGTGKYVVKGEKDSFNHKDRDVLYLDYTVDLGTVTYATKDTLVMRDRQVKAEWFDVAYNK
;
A
#
# COMPACT_ATOMS: atom_id res chain seq x y z
N SER A 1 -15.46 6.26 -14.71
CA SER A 1 -15.55 5.12 -13.79
C SER A 1 -14.39 5.18 -12.84
N ASP A 2 -14.70 5.05 -11.57
CA ASP A 2 -13.68 5.24 -10.54
C ASP A 2 -13.20 3.87 -10.07
N VAL A 3 -11.87 3.73 -9.92
CA VAL A 3 -11.24 2.59 -9.27
C VAL A 3 -11.06 2.92 -7.80
N TYR A 4 -11.57 2.06 -6.93
CA TYR A 4 -11.23 2.13 -5.51
C TYR A 4 -9.88 1.46 -5.28
N LYS A 5 -8.92 2.19 -4.73
CA LYS A 5 -7.61 1.66 -4.37
C LYS A 5 -7.59 1.25 -2.91
N ARG A 6 -7.28 -0.02 -2.68
CA ARG A 6 -7.04 -0.58 -1.36
C ARG A 6 -5.55 -0.86 -1.19
N GLN A 7 -4.93 -0.19 -0.25
CA GLN A 7 -3.57 -0.49 0.18
C GLN A 7 -3.63 -1.38 1.41
N ILE A 8 -3.09 -2.59 1.28
CA ILE A 8 -2.89 -3.49 2.40
C ILE A 8 -1.68 -3.01 3.19
N VAL A 9 -1.86 -2.73 4.47
CA VAL A 9 -0.84 -2.18 5.37
C VAL A 9 -0.41 -3.26 6.34
N LEU A 10 0.73 -3.87 6.07
CA LEU A 10 1.29 -4.89 6.95
C LEU A 10 2.06 -4.25 8.11
N GLY A 11 2.12 -4.94 9.24
CA GLY A 11 2.80 -4.46 10.45
C GLY A 11 1.89 -3.64 11.35
N ASN A 12 2.48 -2.69 12.09
CA ASN A 12 1.76 -1.83 13.02
C ASN A 12 1.29 -0.54 12.36
N ASP A 13 0.07 -0.13 12.65
CA ASP A 13 -0.42 1.21 12.34
C ASP A 13 -0.98 1.86 13.61
N GLU A 14 -0.59 3.12 13.86
CA GLU A 14 -1.00 3.86 15.07
C GLU A 14 -2.38 4.52 14.91
N ILE A 15 -2.86 4.65 13.67
CA ILE A 15 -4.03 5.48 13.32
C ILE A 15 -5.18 4.62 12.85
N PHE A 16 -4.90 3.58 12.05
CA PHE A 16 -5.90 2.73 11.42
C PHE A 16 -5.86 1.31 11.97
N ASP A 17 -7.04 0.70 12.13
CA ASP A 17 -7.15 -0.74 12.41
C ASP A 17 -6.78 -1.52 11.14
N ASN A 18 -5.60 -2.14 11.16
CA ASN A 18 -5.10 -2.98 10.09
C ASN A 18 -5.09 -4.48 10.46
N THR A 19 -6.01 -4.90 11.32
CA THR A 19 -6.13 -6.30 11.75
C THR A 19 -6.38 -7.23 10.57
N LEU A 20 -7.30 -6.87 9.66
CA LEU A 20 -7.56 -7.65 8.44
C LEU A 20 -6.34 -7.68 7.52
N ASP A 21 -5.64 -6.55 7.37
CA ASP A 21 -4.45 -6.43 6.54
C ASP A 21 -3.38 -7.43 6.97
N ASN A 22 -3.11 -7.52 8.29
CA ASN A 22 -2.16 -8.48 8.85
C ASN A 22 -2.60 -9.95 8.72
N GLN A 23 -3.89 -10.19 8.47
CA GLN A 23 -4.42 -11.49 8.08
C GLN A 23 -4.37 -11.71 6.56
N HIS A 24 -3.78 -10.79 5.81
CA HIS A 24 -3.76 -10.76 4.34
C HIS A 24 -5.16 -10.71 3.72
N LYS A 25 -6.05 -9.93 4.34
CA LYS A 25 -7.46 -9.81 3.94
C LYS A 25 -7.87 -8.37 3.69
N CYS A 26 -8.90 -8.19 2.89
CA CYS A 26 -9.62 -6.94 2.74
C CYS A 26 -11.12 -7.20 2.55
N LEU A 27 -11.91 -6.14 2.54
CA LEU A 27 -13.36 -6.21 2.49
C LEU A 27 -13.89 -5.35 1.35
N ILE A 28 -14.58 -5.96 0.38
CA ILE A 28 -15.28 -5.23 -0.68
C ILE A 28 -16.73 -5.07 -0.28
N LYS A 29 -17.21 -3.82 -0.20
CA LYS A 29 -18.52 -3.48 0.36
C LYS A 29 -19.55 -3.14 -0.69
N ALA A 30 -20.80 -3.58 -0.46
CA ALA A 30 -22.02 -3.05 -1.07
C ALA A 30 -22.72 -2.11 -0.09
N VAL A 31 -23.35 -1.05 -0.59
CA VAL A 31 -23.98 -0.02 0.21
C VAL A 31 -25.39 0.22 -0.32
N MET A 32 -26.36 0.33 0.58
CA MET A 32 -27.72 0.80 0.24
C MET A 32 -27.73 2.31 0.08
N GLY A 33 -28.30 2.79 -1.02
CA GLY A 33 -28.49 4.23 -1.26
C GLY A 33 -29.90 4.68 -0.90
N GLY A 34 -30.04 5.96 -0.51
CA GLY A 34 -31.34 6.59 -0.31
C GLY A 34 -32.12 6.21 0.94
N VAL A 35 -31.50 5.49 1.88
CA VAL A 35 -32.14 5.06 3.13
C VAL A 35 -31.31 5.47 4.34
N TYR A 36 -32.00 5.81 5.45
CA TYR A 36 -31.39 6.06 6.74
C TYR A 36 -31.43 4.85 7.66
N ASP A 37 -32.31 3.91 7.39
CA ASP A 37 -32.50 2.68 8.14
C ASP A 37 -32.82 1.52 7.21
N ASN A 38 -32.42 0.32 7.59
CA ASN A 38 -32.67 -0.91 6.86
C ASN A 38 -33.57 -1.83 7.68
N GLY A 39 -34.83 -1.89 7.30
CA GLY A 39 -35.84 -2.76 7.94
C GLY A 39 -35.82 -4.22 7.46
N THR A 40 -35.01 -4.54 6.45
CA THR A 40 -34.97 -5.86 5.78
C THR A 40 -33.56 -6.45 5.84
N THR A 41 -33.36 -7.56 5.14
CA THR A 41 -32.05 -8.18 4.95
C THR A 41 -31.79 -8.33 3.45
N PRO A 42 -31.36 -7.26 2.75
CA PRO A 42 -31.05 -7.33 1.34
C PRO A 42 -29.90 -8.28 1.06
N THR A 43 -30.02 -9.02 -0.04
CA THR A 43 -28.95 -9.86 -0.56
C THR A 43 -28.69 -9.51 -2.03
N VAL A 44 -27.46 -9.62 -2.45
CA VAL A 44 -27.03 -9.38 -3.82
C VAL A 44 -25.96 -10.41 -4.20
N ASP A 45 -26.13 -11.00 -5.38
CA ASP A 45 -25.10 -11.85 -5.96
C ASP A 45 -23.96 -11.01 -6.51
N ILE A 46 -22.74 -11.51 -6.43
CA ILE A 46 -21.54 -10.87 -6.96
C ILE A 46 -20.79 -11.84 -7.87
N ASP A 47 -20.37 -11.33 -9.03
CA ASP A 47 -19.61 -12.07 -10.01
C ASP A 47 -18.31 -11.36 -10.34
N VAL A 48 -17.22 -12.12 -10.49
CA VAL A 48 -15.95 -11.60 -11.01
C VAL A 48 -16.04 -11.55 -12.52
N VAL A 49 -15.97 -10.34 -13.10
CA VAL A 49 -16.08 -10.10 -14.54
C VAL A 49 -14.81 -9.45 -15.07
N ASN A 50 -13.83 -10.28 -15.43
CA ASN A 50 -12.50 -9.82 -15.84
C ASN A 50 -12.54 -8.90 -17.07
N SER A 51 -13.51 -9.07 -17.96
CA SER A 51 -13.66 -8.21 -19.14
C SER A 51 -14.00 -6.75 -18.83
N LEU A 52 -14.37 -6.41 -17.60
CA LEU A 52 -14.50 -5.00 -17.17
C LEU A 52 -13.16 -4.25 -17.24
N CYS A 53 -12.04 -4.95 -17.18
CA CYS A 53 -10.71 -4.37 -17.28
C CYS A 53 -10.22 -4.17 -18.71
N ASP A 54 -10.94 -4.68 -19.71
CA ASP A 54 -10.54 -4.60 -21.11
C ASP A 54 -10.46 -3.14 -21.58
N ASN A 55 -9.37 -2.81 -22.25
CA ASN A 55 -9.11 -1.48 -22.79
C ASN A 55 -9.07 -0.35 -21.74
N LEU A 56 -8.79 -0.67 -20.48
CA LEU A 56 -8.66 0.31 -19.41
C LEU A 56 -7.20 0.61 -19.09
N THR A 57 -6.92 1.90 -18.88
CA THR A 57 -5.67 2.39 -18.29
C THR A 57 -5.97 3.25 -17.08
N PHE A 58 -5.08 3.22 -16.08
CA PHE A 58 -5.16 4.17 -14.96
C PHE A 58 -4.84 5.58 -15.44
N ALA A 59 -5.43 6.59 -14.82
CA ALA A 59 -5.16 8.00 -15.14
C ALA A 59 -3.67 8.37 -14.95
N THR A 60 -2.97 7.67 -14.05
CA THR A 60 -1.53 7.82 -13.81
C THR A 60 -0.65 7.11 -14.83
N GLY A 61 -1.24 6.41 -15.79
CA GLY A 61 -0.59 5.51 -16.74
C GLY A 61 -0.57 4.06 -16.25
N GLY A 62 -0.28 3.17 -17.17
CA GLY A 62 -0.28 1.73 -16.91
C GLY A 62 -1.65 1.07 -17.15
N GLN A 63 -1.61 -0.19 -17.55
CA GLN A 63 -2.79 -0.97 -17.87
C GLN A 63 -3.47 -1.48 -16.61
N VAL A 64 -4.79 -1.44 -16.59
CA VAL A 64 -5.61 -2.12 -15.57
C VAL A 64 -5.62 -3.61 -15.87
N VAL A 65 -5.11 -4.42 -14.93
CA VAL A 65 -4.97 -5.86 -15.09
C VAL A 65 -5.93 -6.58 -14.13
N PRO A 66 -6.80 -7.47 -14.61
CA PRO A 66 -7.60 -8.29 -13.71
C PRO A 66 -6.68 -9.13 -12.83
N MET A 67 -6.96 -9.15 -11.52
CA MET A 67 -6.16 -9.92 -10.57
C MET A 67 -6.24 -11.41 -10.94
N PRO A 68 -5.09 -12.11 -11.08
CA PRO A 68 -5.10 -13.55 -11.32
C PRO A 68 -5.90 -14.33 -10.29
N SER A 69 -6.66 -15.32 -10.71
CA SER A 69 -7.57 -16.06 -9.84
C SER A 69 -6.87 -16.82 -8.71
N ASN A 70 -5.59 -17.13 -8.84
CA ASN A 70 -4.77 -17.75 -7.80
C ASN A 70 -4.18 -16.76 -6.80
N TYR A 71 -4.43 -15.45 -6.95
CA TYR A 71 -3.95 -14.42 -6.04
C TYR A 71 -4.92 -14.10 -4.91
N TYR A 72 -6.19 -14.53 -5.02
CA TYR A 72 -7.20 -14.25 -4.01
C TYR A 72 -8.33 -15.28 -4.00
N THR A 73 -9.10 -15.27 -2.92
CA THR A 73 -10.34 -16.03 -2.76
C THR A 73 -11.40 -15.12 -2.15
N LEU A 74 -12.60 -15.11 -2.72
CA LEU A 74 -13.78 -14.47 -2.11
C LEU A 74 -14.43 -15.42 -1.11
N ALA A 75 -14.82 -14.90 0.05
CA ALA A 75 -15.46 -15.70 1.09
C ALA A 75 -16.87 -16.18 0.69
N SER A 76 -17.54 -15.46 -0.24
CA SER A 76 -18.87 -15.75 -0.73
C SER A 76 -19.05 -15.16 -2.13
N ASP A 77 -19.97 -15.71 -2.90
CA ASP A 77 -20.50 -15.16 -4.16
C ASP A 77 -21.74 -14.26 -3.93
N GLN A 78 -22.06 -13.97 -2.68
CA GLN A 78 -23.18 -13.14 -2.27
C GLN A 78 -22.79 -12.18 -1.15
N ILE A 79 -23.34 -10.96 -1.18
CA ILE A 79 -23.27 -10.01 -0.06
C ILE A 79 -24.67 -9.95 0.58
N VAL A 80 -24.70 -10.12 1.90
CA VAL A 80 -25.92 -10.02 2.73
C VAL A 80 -25.78 -8.80 3.62
N ILE A 81 -26.70 -7.83 3.50
CA ILE A 81 -26.71 -6.64 4.34
C ILE A 81 -27.67 -6.90 5.51
N PRO A 82 -27.17 -7.05 6.75
CA PRO A 82 -28.03 -7.36 7.89
C PRO A 82 -29.04 -6.24 8.16
N LYS A 83 -30.22 -6.61 8.68
CA LYS A 83 -31.21 -5.65 9.17
C LYS A 83 -30.57 -4.66 10.15
N GLY A 84 -30.87 -3.41 10.03
CA GLY A 84 -30.32 -2.33 10.83
C GLY A 84 -28.95 -1.81 10.33
N GLN A 85 -28.37 -2.41 9.30
CA GLN A 85 -27.16 -1.94 8.65
C GLN A 85 -27.43 -1.46 7.22
N ILE A 86 -26.68 -0.47 6.77
CA ILE A 86 -26.80 0.09 5.41
C ILE A 86 -25.68 -0.36 4.47
N SER A 87 -24.75 -1.14 4.98
CA SER A 87 -23.66 -1.72 4.19
C SER A 87 -23.21 -3.06 4.76
N ALA A 88 -22.69 -3.90 3.88
CA ALA A 88 -21.98 -5.12 4.24
C ALA A 88 -20.95 -5.43 3.17
N GLY A 89 -20.04 -6.37 3.44
CA GLY A 89 -18.97 -6.69 2.52
C GLY A 89 -18.73 -8.18 2.38
N VAL A 90 -18.02 -8.52 1.31
CA VAL A 90 -17.41 -9.82 1.10
C VAL A 90 -15.93 -9.73 1.46
N GLU A 91 -15.47 -10.69 2.25
CA GLU A 91 -14.06 -10.79 2.62
C GLU A 91 -13.25 -11.38 1.48
N VAL A 92 -12.11 -10.75 1.20
CA VAL A 92 -11.12 -11.20 0.21
C VAL A 92 -9.91 -11.71 0.97
N GLN A 93 -9.54 -12.99 0.77
CA GLN A 93 -8.28 -13.54 1.24
C GLN A 93 -7.24 -13.44 0.13
N LEU A 94 -6.18 -12.68 0.35
CA LEU A 94 -5.03 -12.63 -0.56
C LEU A 94 -4.09 -13.80 -0.26
N THR A 95 -3.46 -14.33 -1.30
CA THR A 95 -2.58 -15.50 -1.23
C THR A 95 -1.11 -15.11 -1.25
N ASP A 96 -0.23 -16.06 -0.91
CA ASP A 96 1.22 -15.86 -0.99
C ASP A 96 1.67 -15.52 -2.42
N ALA A 97 0.98 -16.04 -3.45
CA ALA A 97 1.27 -15.71 -4.84
C ALA A 97 1.06 -14.22 -5.17
N PHE A 98 0.05 -13.57 -4.57
CA PHE A 98 -0.14 -12.13 -4.69
C PHE A 98 1.06 -11.37 -4.12
N PHE A 99 1.49 -11.70 -2.91
CA PHE A 99 2.59 -11.00 -2.23
C PHE A 99 3.96 -11.29 -2.86
N ALA A 100 4.10 -12.40 -3.58
CA ALA A 100 5.34 -12.75 -4.29
C ALA A 100 5.53 -12.00 -5.61
N ASP A 101 4.46 -11.45 -6.19
CA ASP A 101 4.52 -10.74 -7.46
C ASP A 101 5.03 -9.30 -7.26
N PRO A 102 6.13 -8.90 -7.93
CA PRO A 102 6.66 -7.54 -7.85
C PRO A 102 5.67 -6.44 -8.25
N LYS A 103 4.69 -6.74 -9.08
CA LYS A 103 3.66 -5.78 -9.50
C LYS A 103 2.61 -5.51 -8.43
N SER A 104 2.57 -6.31 -7.36
CA SER A 104 1.59 -6.15 -6.26
C SER A 104 1.93 -4.99 -5.32
N ILE A 105 3.14 -4.43 -5.40
CA ILE A 105 3.52 -3.20 -4.67
C ILE A 105 3.05 -1.92 -5.36
N GLU A 106 2.58 -2.03 -6.59
CA GLU A 106 2.07 -0.93 -7.40
C GLU A 106 0.57 -1.10 -7.66
N THR A 107 -0.08 -0.03 -8.13
CA THR A 107 -1.48 -0.10 -8.56
C THR A 107 -1.53 -0.77 -9.94
N THR A 108 -1.75 -2.07 -9.95
CA THR A 108 -1.77 -2.90 -11.18
C THR A 108 -3.00 -3.81 -11.21
N TYR A 109 -3.18 -4.62 -10.18
CA TYR A 109 -4.19 -5.67 -10.12
C TYR A 109 -5.52 -5.16 -9.56
N VAL A 110 -6.59 -5.53 -10.24
CA VAL A 110 -7.96 -5.12 -9.92
C VAL A 110 -8.84 -6.35 -9.79
N ILE A 111 -9.68 -6.37 -8.76
CA ILE A 111 -10.78 -7.32 -8.63
C ILE A 111 -12.04 -6.65 -9.19
N PRO A 112 -12.52 -7.07 -10.37
CA PRO A 112 -13.68 -6.48 -11.03
C PRO A 112 -14.94 -7.24 -10.65
N LEU A 113 -15.77 -6.67 -9.80
CA LEU A 113 -17.04 -7.29 -9.35
C LEU A 113 -18.25 -6.58 -9.95
N VAL A 114 -19.23 -7.38 -10.33
CA VAL A 114 -20.57 -6.93 -10.77
C VAL A 114 -21.61 -7.49 -9.81
N MET A 115 -22.58 -6.65 -9.42
CA MET A 115 -23.74 -7.06 -8.62
C MET A 115 -24.90 -7.49 -9.53
N SER A 116 -25.63 -8.51 -9.11
CA SER A 116 -26.85 -9.01 -9.77
C SER A 116 -27.84 -9.58 -8.76
N ASN A 117 -29.07 -9.93 -9.23
CA ASN A 117 -30.06 -10.69 -8.49
C ASN A 117 -30.34 -10.17 -7.07
N VAL A 118 -30.63 -8.87 -6.93
CA VAL A 118 -30.97 -8.28 -5.63
C VAL A 118 -32.28 -8.87 -5.10
N GLN A 119 -32.31 -9.19 -3.81
CA GLN A 119 -33.49 -9.61 -3.07
C GLN A 119 -33.66 -8.73 -1.84
N ASN A 120 -34.91 -8.54 -1.41
CA ASN A 120 -35.31 -7.74 -0.24
C ASN A 120 -34.86 -6.27 -0.32
N ALA A 121 -34.65 -5.76 -1.55
CA ALA A 121 -34.43 -4.35 -1.88
C ALA A 121 -35.05 -4.06 -3.25
N ASP A 122 -35.30 -2.77 -3.54
CA ASP A 122 -36.05 -2.38 -4.72
C ASP A 122 -35.31 -2.68 -6.04
N SER A 123 -34.06 -2.31 -6.15
CA SER A 123 -33.25 -2.52 -7.36
C SER A 123 -31.78 -2.26 -7.15
N ILE A 124 -30.97 -2.73 -8.11
CA ILE A 124 -29.56 -2.31 -8.29
C ILE A 124 -29.52 -1.10 -9.21
N LEU A 125 -28.67 -0.12 -8.91
CA LEU A 125 -28.49 1.08 -9.74
C LEU A 125 -27.67 0.75 -10.99
N SER A 126 -28.32 0.21 -12.01
CA SER A 126 -27.69 -0.29 -13.25
C SER A 126 -27.44 0.79 -14.30
N GLY A 127 -27.76 2.05 -14.01
CA GLY A 127 -27.55 3.17 -14.90
C GLY A 127 -28.60 3.30 -16.01
N ASN A 128 -28.40 4.30 -16.89
CA ASN A 128 -29.23 4.55 -18.06
C ASN A 128 -28.33 4.72 -19.30
N PRO A 129 -28.27 3.71 -20.19
CA PRO A 129 -27.39 3.75 -21.34
C PRO A 129 -27.90 4.68 -22.43
N MET A 130 -26.98 5.26 -23.22
CA MET A 130 -27.28 6.03 -24.44
C MET A 130 -27.07 5.24 -25.73
N VAL A 131 -26.46 4.05 -25.63
CA VAL A 131 -26.14 3.19 -26.77
C VAL A 131 -26.68 1.78 -26.53
N GLU A 132 -26.81 1.01 -27.59
CA GLU A 132 -27.41 -0.34 -27.55
C GLU A 132 -26.56 -1.36 -26.75
N ASN A 133 -25.23 -1.28 -26.89
CA ASN A 133 -24.29 -2.18 -26.22
C ASN A 133 -23.29 -1.35 -25.38
N PRO A 134 -23.71 -0.85 -24.20
CA PRO A 134 -22.88 0.03 -23.41
C PRO A 134 -21.73 -0.72 -22.72
N VAL A 135 -20.55 -0.12 -22.70
CA VAL A 135 -19.43 -0.57 -21.90
C VAL A 135 -19.49 0.10 -20.52
N ARG A 136 -19.59 -0.68 -19.44
CA ARG A 136 -19.75 -0.13 -18.07
C ARG A 136 -18.74 0.95 -17.73
N CYS A 137 -17.48 0.72 -18.09
CA CYS A 137 -16.38 1.63 -17.76
C CYS A 137 -16.20 2.80 -18.75
N ASN A 138 -16.97 2.85 -19.85
CA ASN A 138 -16.97 3.97 -20.79
C ASN A 138 -18.04 5.00 -20.42
N LYS A 139 -17.69 6.07 -19.72
CA LYS A 139 -18.64 7.13 -19.31
C LYS A 139 -19.45 7.68 -20.48
N GLY A 140 -18.89 7.69 -21.69
CA GLY A 140 -19.53 8.19 -22.89
C GLY A 140 -20.72 7.36 -23.39
N ASP A 141 -20.90 6.14 -22.91
CA ASP A 141 -22.02 5.26 -23.28
C ASP A 141 -23.27 5.47 -22.41
N TRP A 142 -23.19 6.34 -21.38
CA TRP A 142 -24.20 6.43 -20.33
C TRP A 142 -24.71 7.83 -20.10
N ASN A 143 -26.05 8.00 -20.05
CA ASN A 143 -26.71 9.20 -19.53
C ASN A 143 -26.62 9.23 -17.98
N VAL A 144 -26.85 8.08 -17.33
CA VAL A 144 -26.58 7.85 -15.91
C VAL A 144 -25.64 6.65 -15.79
N VAL A 145 -24.46 6.88 -15.24
CA VAL A 145 -23.45 5.82 -15.08
C VAL A 145 -23.94 4.73 -14.12
N PRO A 146 -23.68 3.46 -14.42
CA PRO A 146 -24.05 2.36 -13.54
C PRO A 146 -23.24 2.38 -12.25
N LYS A 147 -23.86 1.90 -11.17
CA LYS A 147 -23.23 1.68 -9.85
C LYS A 147 -23.34 0.20 -9.43
N ASP A 148 -23.57 -0.68 -10.38
CA ASP A 148 -23.72 -2.11 -10.19
C ASP A 148 -22.41 -2.88 -10.21
N TYR A 149 -21.26 -2.18 -10.28
CA TYR A 149 -19.95 -2.78 -10.34
C TYR A 149 -18.91 -1.98 -9.57
N ILE A 150 -17.79 -2.62 -9.27
CA ILE A 150 -16.61 -1.98 -8.71
C ILE A 150 -15.35 -2.51 -9.38
N LEU A 151 -14.39 -1.62 -9.60
CA LEU A 151 -13.01 -1.96 -9.91
C LEU A 151 -12.19 -1.75 -8.63
N TYR A 152 -11.85 -2.83 -7.97
CA TYR A 152 -11.19 -2.81 -6.67
C TYR A 152 -9.71 -3.13 -6.82
N ALA A 153 -8.88 -2.09 -6.90
CA ALA A 153 -7.44 -2.22 -7.04
C ALA A 153 -6.79 -2.51 -5.69
N VAL A 154 -5.92 -3.50 -5.65
CA VAL A 154 -5.22 -3.90 -4.43
C VAL A 154 -3.71 -3.82 -4.63
N LYS A 155 -3.04 -3.16 -3.71
CA LYS A 155 -1.59 -3.16 -3.54
C LYS A 155 -1.25 -3.32 -2.06
N TYR A 156 0.01 -3.57 -1.75
CA TYR A 156 0.44 -3.65 -0.35
C TYR A 156 1.68 -2.82 -0.06
N ILE A 157 1.86 -2.49 1.19
CA ILE A 157 3.11 -2.03 1.77
C ILE A 157 3.54 -2.98 2.89
N ASN A 158 4.85 -3.21 2.99
CA ASN A 158 5.40 -4.06 4.03
C ASN A 158 5.45 -3.36 5.40
N PRO A 159 5.79 -4.05 6.51
CA PRO A 159 5.75 -3.47 7.86
C PRO A 159 6.67 -2.26 8.07
N TRP A 160 7.69 -2.07 7.25
CA TRP A 160 8.73 -1.06 7.43
C TRP A 160 8.56 0.15 6.51
N ASP A 161 7.66 0.09 5.53
CA ASP A 161 7.30 1.19 4.64
C ASP A 161 6.62 2.30 5.44
N ALA A 162 7.30 3.42 5.60
CA ALA A 162 6.84 4.56 6.40
C ALA A 162 7.72 5.79 6.16
N VAL A 163 7.27 6.91 6.69
CA VAL A 163 8.07 8.13 6.87
C VAL A 163 8.72 8.07 8.25
N TYR A 164 10.01 8.35 8.30
CA TYR A 164 10.84 8.32 9.48
C TYR A 164 11.50 9.67 9.73
N LEU A 165 11.84 9.90 11.00
CA LEU A 165 12.72 10.98 11.46
C LEU A 165 14.08 10.39 11.74
N ARG A 166 15.11 10.87 11.04
CA ARG A 166 16.45 10.30 11.01
C ARG A 166 17.44 11.13 11.79
N ARG A 167 18.13 10.51 12.74
CA ARG A 167 19.31 11.04 13.40
C ARG A 167 20.42 10.00 13.44
N GLY A 168 21.64 10.43 13.60
CA GLY A 168 22.74 9.47 13.64
C GLY A 168 24.12 10.10 13.67
N VAL A 169 25.11 9.25 13.48
CA VAL A 169 26.52 9.61 13.50
C VAL A 169 27.20 8.97 12.29
N ASP A 170 27.97 9.75 11.55
CA ASP A 170 28.81 9.29 10.46
C ASP A 170 30.28 9.41 10.82
N GLN A 171 31.05 8.39 10.52
CA GLN A 171 32.49 8.44 10.38
C GLN A 171 32.80 8.53 8.88
N VAL A 172 33.22 9.70 8.42
CA VAL A 172 33.47 9.96 7.00
C VAL A 172 34.96 9.90 6.74
N THR A 173 35.40 8.97 5.90
CA THR A 173 36.80 8.80 5.52
C THR A 173 37.00 9.21 4.07
N GLU A 174 37.84 10.21 3.83
CA GLU A 174 38.20 10.71 2.51
C GLU A 174 39.70 11.09 2.48
N GLY A 175 40.42 10.65 1.46
CA GLY A 175 41.87 10.94 1.31
C GLY A 175 42.72 10.48 2.50
N GLY A 176 42.32 9.41 3.18
CA GLY A 176 43.01 8.89 4.37
C GLY A 176 42.68 9.63 5.69
N THR A 177 41.82 10.64 5.65
CA THR A 177 41.41 11.43 6.81
C THR A 177 39.98 11.03 7.21
N THR A 178 39.75 10.78 8.49
CA THR A 178 38.42 10.47 9.03
C THR A 178 37.91 11.63 9.87
N SER A 179 36.68 12.06 9.59
CA SER A 179 35.96 13.06 10.37
C SER A 179 34.66 12.47 10.91
N LYS A 180 34.21 13.01 12.05
CA LYS A 180 32.95 12.61 12.69
C LYS A 180 31.90 13.66 12.45
N VAL A 181 30.73 13.26 11.94
CA VAL A 181 29.57 14.12 11.75
C VAL A 181 28.43 13.61 12.62
N ILE A 182 27.88 14.47 13.47
CA ILE A 182 26.73 14.17 14.29
C ILE A 182 25.52 14.86 13.65
N ARG A 183 24.45 14.09 13.37
CA ARG A 183 23.24 14.54 12.72
C ARG A 183 22.06 14.36 13.66
N HIS A 184 21.59 15.40 14.28
CA HIS A 184 20.32 15.49 15.00
C HIS A 184 19.96 16.96 15.25
N GLU A 185 18.67 17.21 15.39
CA GLU A 185 18.16 18.47 15.86
C GLU A 185 17.91 18.42 17.40
N GLN A 186 17.60 19.56 18.00
CA GLN A 186 17.30 19.62 19.43
C GLN A 186 16.11 18.73 19.80
N TYR A 187 15.10 18.69 18.93
CA TYR A 187 13.89 17.89 19.09
C TYR A 187 13.75 16.92 17.92
N VAL A 188 13.30 15.73 18.21
CA VAL A 188 13.13 14.66 17.21
C VAL A 188 12.19 15.06 16.06
N GLU A 189 11.20 15.92 16.36
CA GLU A 189 10.24 16.46 15.38
C GLU A 189 10.91 17.23 14.25
N ASN A 190 12.08 17.77 14.48
CA ASN A 190 12.84 18.59 13.53
C ASN A 190 13.99 17.81 12.86
N ASP A 191 14.16 16.55 13.18
CA ASP A 191 15.16 15.69 12.53
C ASP A 191 14.87 15.53 11.03
N GLU A 192 15.88 15.10 10.30
CA GLU A 192 15.80 14.83 8.88
C GLU A 192 14.65 13.84 8.58
N VAL A 193 13.78 14.22 7.66
CA VAL A 193 12.70 13.34 7.18
C VAL A 193 13.24 12.42 6.10
N CYS A 194 13.04 11.13 6.25
CA CYS A 194 13.37 10.13 5.24
C CYS A 194 12.25 9.09 5.10
N GLU A 195 12.34 8.26 4.07
CA GLU A 195 11.34 7.26 3.78
C GLU A 195 11.99 5.90 3.54
N LEU A 196 11.33 4.85 4.05
CA LEU A 196 11.49 3.50 3.55
C LEU A 196 10.29 3.18 2.68
N THR A 197 10.54 2.58 1.52
CA THR A 197 9.49 2.14 0.60
C THR A 197 9.55 0.63 0.40
N THR A 198 8.40 0.02 0.15
CA THR A 198 8.31 -1.42 -0.10
C THR A 198 9.02 -1.80 -1.39
N ARG A 199 9.91 -2.77 -1.31
CA ARG A 199 10.54 -3.43 -2.46
C ARG A 199 9.94 -4.81 -2.71
N SER A 200 9.71 -5.55 -1.64
CA SER A 200 9.05 -6.86 -1.60
C SER A 200 8.46 -7.08 -0.21
N LEU A 201 7.91 -8.25 0.05
CA LEU A 201 7.32 -8.59 1.35
C LEU A 201 8.31 -8.43 2.51
N LYS A 202 9.59 -8.68 2.29
CA LYS A 202 10.66 -8.64 3.30
C LYS A 202 11.72 -7.58 3.04
N ASP A 203 11.73 -6.93 1.88
CA ASP A 203 12.75 -5.97 1.50
C ASP A 203 12.19 -4.56 1.41
N ALA A 204 12.95 -3.59 1.91
CA ALA A 204 12.64 -2.17 1.81
C ALA A 204 13.78 -1.40 1.12
N ASN A 205 13.43 -0.34 0.41
CA ASN A 205 14.38 0.61 -0.15
C ASN A 205 14.57 1.78 0.82
N PHE A 206 15.82 2.20 0.96
CA PHE A 206 16.21 3.40 1.69
C PHE A 206 17.18 4.21 0.84
N GLY A 207 16.69 5.22 0.14
CA GLY A 207 17.50 6.07 -0.72
C GLY A 207 18.29 7.12 0.08
N LEU A 208 19.59 7.23 -0.19
CA LEU A 208 20.48 8.24 0.38
C LEU A 208 21.18 9.00 -0.73
N THR A 209 21.48 10.28 -0.49
CA THR A 209 22.40 11.07 -1.30
C THR A 209 23.60 11.45 -0.44
N LEU A 210 24.77 10.92 -0.78
CA LEU A 210 26.01 11.11 -0.03
C LEU A 210 27.07 11.70 -0.94
N SER A 211 27.67 12.81 -0.55
CA SER A 211 28.68 13.53 -1.37
C SER A 211 28.19 13.79 -2.82
N GLY A 212 26.90 14.09 -2.99
CA GLY A 212 26.29 14.34 -4.30
C GLY A 212 26.02 13.10 -5.15
N GLN A 213 26.23 11.90 -4.61
CA GLN A 213 25.94 10.63 -5.28
C GLN A 213 24.75 9.92 -4.61
N ASP A 214 23.78 9.53 -5.43
CA ASP A 214 22.65 8.73 -4.97
C ASP A 214 23.05 7.27 -4.77
N CYS A 215 22.60 6.68 -3.68
CA CYS A 215 22.78 5.29 -3.36
C CYS A 215 21.50 4.74 -2.71
N ASN A 216 20.87 3.75 -3.34
CA ASN A 216 19.73 3.09 -2.76
C ASN A 216 20.17 1.90 -1.89
N LEU A 217 19.89 1.97 -0.60
CA LEU A 217 20.12 0.86 0.31
C LEU A 217 18.92 -0.08 0.28
N ILE A 218 19.22 -1.38 0.21
CA ILE A 218 18.23 -2.46 0.28
C ILE A 218 18.36 -3.07 1.68
N LEU A 219 17.26 -3.01 2.44
CA LEU A 219 17.15 -3.59 3.76
C LEU A 219 16.36 -4.89 3.65
N ALA A 220 17.02 -6.03 3.84
CA ALA A 220 16.40 -7.36 3.80
C ALA A 220 16.11 -7.83 5.22
N PHE A 221 14.83 -7.90 5.60
CA PHE A 221 14.38 -8.24 6.95
C PHE A 221 14.10 -9.74 7.11
N ASN A 222 14.37 -10.24 8.30
CA ASN A 222 13.97 -11.58 8.73
C ASN A 222 12.77 -11.53 9.68
N ASP A 223 12.30 -12.69 10.14
CA ASP A 223 11.13 -12.80 11.02
C ASP A 223 11.36 -12.24 12.42
N ASN A 224 12.61 -11.99 12.81
CA ASN A 224 12.98 -11.37 14.09
C ASN A 224 13.11 -9.84 13.99
N ASN A 225 12.66 -9.22 12.90
CA ASN A 225 12.84 -7.78 12.63
C ASN A 225 14.30 -7.33 12.55
N GLU A 226 15.20 -8.23 12.24
CA GLU A 226 16.59 -7.92 11.93
C GLU A 226 16.76 -7.77 10.42
N CYS A 227 17.62 -6.86 9.97
CA CYS A 227 17.91 -6.71 8.56
C CYS A 227 19.40 -6.70 8.25
N THR A 228 19.70 -7.08 7.02
CA THR A 228 21.00 -6.87 6.39
C THR A 228 20.88 -5.82 5.32
N LEU A 229 21.93 -5.02 5.13
CA LEU A 229 21.97 -3.94 4.16
C LEU A 229 22.86 -4.32 2.97
N SER A 230 22.35 -4.01 1.77
CA SER A 230 23.05 -4.14 0.50
C SER A 230 22.63 -3.03 -0.45
N THR A 231 23.12 -3.03 -1.68
CA THR A 231 22.69 -2.08 -2.72
C THR A 231 22.79 -2.74 -4.10
N ASP A 232 21.96 -2.28 -5.02
CA ASP A 232 22.06 -2.54 -6.46
C ASP A 232 22.48 -1.29 -7.25
N THR A 233 22.75 -0.18 -6.57
CA THR A 233 23.19 1.05 -7.21
C THR A 233 24.64 0.94 -7.65
N PRO A 234 24.95 1.11 -8.97
CA PRO A 234 26.32 1.13 -9.45
C PRO A 234 27.14 2.24 -8.80
N GLY A 235 28.41 1.94 -8.48
CA GLY A 235 29.33 2.89 -7.88
C GLY A 235 29.22 3.03 -6.36
N CYS A 236 28.31 2.28 -5.74
CA CYS A 236 28.20 2.14 -4.29
C CYS A 236 28.48 0.70 -3.87
N THR A 237 29.11 0.54 -2.72
CA THR A 237 29.20 -0.73 -1.98
C THR A 237 28.62 -0.52 -0.60
N VAL A 238 27.66 -1.36 -0.21
CA VAL A 238 26.95 -1.23 1.06
C VAL A 238 27.03 -2.55 1.84
N SER A 239 27.30 -2.46 3.14
CA SER A 239 27.22 -3.58 4.07
C SER A 239 26.76 -3.06 5.43
N GLY A 240 26.12 -3.93 6.19
CA GLY A 240 25.68 -3.58 7.53
C GLY A 240 24.47 -4.37 7.97
N THR A 241 23.99 -4.02 9.14
CA THR A 241 22.83 -4.67 9.80
C THR A 241 21.93 -3.63 10.44
N GLY A 242 20.72 -4.05 10.77
CA GLY A 242 19.78 -3.24 11.51
C GLY A 242 18.81 -4.06 12.32
N LYS A 243 18.06 -3.37 13.18
CA LYS A 243 17.03 -3.94 14.05
C LYS A 243 15.84 -2.99 14.11
N TYR A 244 14.68 -3.49 13.77
CA TYR A 244 13.41 -2.79 13.99
C TYR A 244 12.85 -3.19 15.35
N VAL A 245 12.53 -2.19 16.18
CA VAL A 245 12.05 -2.40 17.55
C VAL A 245 10.71 -1.70 17.72
N VAL A 246 9.66 -2.48 17.99
CA VAL A 246 8.31 -1.95 18.26
C VAL A 246 8.35 -1.16 19.56
N LYS A 247 7.89 0.11 19.52
CA LYS A 247 7.89 1.04 20.65
C LYS A 247 9.27 1.18 21.32
N GLY A 248 10.34 1.07 20.53
CA GLY A 248 11.72 1.12 21.02
C GLY A 248 12.18 2.49 21.50
N GLU A 249 11.69 3.58 20.89
CA GLU A 249 11.94 4.95 21.35
C GLU A 249 10.78 5.43 22.23
N LYS A 250 11.13 5.78 23.48
CA LYS A 250 10.17 6.21 24.51
C LYS A 250 10.00 7.72 24.51
N ASP A 251 8.75 8.17 24.77
CA ASP A 251 8.41 9.61 24.82
C ASP A 251 9.06 10.39 23.67
N SER A 252 8.92 9.85 22.45
CA SER A 252 9.55 10.37 21.24
C SER A 252 8.60 11.30 20.47
N PHE A 253 8.50 11.16 19.15
CA PHE A 253 7.66 12.01 18.31
C PHE A 253 6.21 12.11 18.83
N ASN A 254 5.71 13.34 19.00
CA ASN A 254 4.40 13.65 19.61
C ASN A 254 4.21 13.08 21.02
N HIS A 255 5.28 13.01 21.82
CA HIS A 255 5.25 12.46 23.18
C HIS A 255 4.64 11.06 23.27
N LYS A 256 4.93 10.23 22.28
CA LYS A 256 4.49 8.82 22.21
C LYS A 256 5.68 7.89 22.10
N ASP A 257 5.49 6.67 22.57
CA ASP A 257 6.41 5.58 22.28
C ASP A 257 6.30 5.26 20.78
N ARG A 258 7.44 5.21 20.08
CA ARG A 258 7.50 5.02 18.63
C ARG A 258 8.26 3.79 18.24
N ASP A 259 7.80 3.16 17.15
CA ASP A 259 8.58 2.15 16.46
C ASP A 259 9.83 2.81 15.90
N VAL A 260 10.93 2.08 15.90
CA VAL A 260 12.24 2.59 15.53
C VAL A 260 13.04 1.55 14.78
N LEU A 261 13.83 2.02 13.83
CA LEU A 261 14.82 1.22 13.10
C LEU A 261 16.23 1.72 13.46
N TYR A 262 17.02 0.87 14.07
CA TYR A 262 18.43 1.10 14.33
C TYR A 262 19.26 0.47 13.23
N LEU A 263 20.14 1.23 12.59
CA LEU A 263 21.01 0.78 11.51
C LEU A 263 22.47 1.03 11.87
N ASP A 264 23.33 0.06 11.54
CA ASP A 264 24.79 0.16 11.63
C ASP A 264 25.37 -0.36 10.32
N TYR A 265 25.89 0.55 9.49
CA TYR A 265 26.25 0.22 8.10
C TYR A 265 27.38 1.08 7.57
N THR A 266 27.96 0.61 6.47
CA THR A 266 29.00 1.31 5.71
C THR A 266 28.55 1.47 4.26
N VAL A 267 28.73 2.68 3.73
CA VAL A 267 28.60 2.99 2.29
C VAL A 267 29.96 3.43 1.79
N ASP A 268 30.49 2.69 0.81
CA ASP A 268 31.73 3.02 0.12
C ASP A 268 31.40 3.51 -1.30
N LEU A 269 31.79 4.76 -1.59
CA LEU A 269 31.62 5.41 -2.88
C LEU A 269 32.91 5.42 -3.71
N GLY A 270 33.94 4.72 -3.27
CA GLY A 270 35.26 4.65 -3.90
C GLY A 270 36.21 5.76 -3.44
N THR A 271 35.81 7.03 -3.50
CA THR A 271 36.62 8.18 -3.05
C THR A 271 36.35 8.54 -1.59
N VAL A 272 35.16 8.25 -1.09
CA VAL A 272 34.73 8.55 0.27
C VAL A 272 33.95 7.36 0.84
N THR A 273 34.14 7.07 2.11
CA THR A 273 33.47 5.99 2.84
C THR A 273 32.74 6.58 4.04
N TYR A 274 31.49 6.19 4.20
CA TYR A 274 30.63 6.52 5.36
C TYR A 274 30.39 5.30 6.21
N ALA A 275 30.89 5.30 7.46
CA ALA A 275 30.50 4.34 8.47
C ALA A 275 29.45 5.01 9.38
N THR A 276 28.22 4.55 9.32
CA THR A 276 27.05 5.26 9.85
C THR A 276 26.31 4.43 10.87
N LYS A 277 25.90 5.07 11.96
CA LYS A 277 24.88 4.56 12.89
C LYS A 277 23.69 5.48 12.85
N ASP A 278 22.57 4.96 12.41
CA ASP A 278 21.30 5.69 12.28
C ASP A 278 20.25 5.20 13.27
N THR A 279 19.44 6.14 13.73
CA THR A 279 18.18 5.91 14.43
C THR A 279 17.07 6.53 13.59
N LEU A 280 16.17 5.71 13.07
CA LEU A 280 15.02 6.13 12.29
C LEU A 280 13.77 5.93 13.13
N VAL A 281 13.18 7.02 13.61
CA VAL A 281 11.95 7.02 14.40
C VAL A 281 10.75 7.10 13.46
N MET A 282 9.83 6.14 13.54
CA MET A 282 8.64 6.14 12.67
C MET A 282 7.74 7.32 13.00
N ARG A 283 7.48 8.16 12.00
CA ARG A 283 6.58 9.32 12.10
C ARG A 283 5.15 8.93 11.75
N ASP A 284 4.94 8.43 10.55
CA ASP A 284 3.64 7.96 10.06
C ASP A 284 3.78 7.01 8.86
N ARG A 285 2.69 6.28 8.55
CA ARG A 285 2.63 5.31 7.45
C ARG A 285 2.02 5.90 6.16
N GLN A 286 1.51 7.13 6.19
CA GLN A 286 0.87 7.84 5.05
C GLN A 286 -0.22 7.03 4.35
N VAL A 287 -0.99 6.26 5.11
CA VAL A 287 -2.07 5.43 4.54
C VAL A 287 -3.27 6.29 4.21
N LYS A 288 -3.69 6.27 2.95
CA LYS A 288 -4.91 6.95 2.48
C LYS A 288 -5.71 6.02 1.58
N ALA A 289 -7.02 5.95 1.82
CA ALA A 289 -7.95 5.40 0.84
C ALA A 289 -8.05 6.39 -0.32
N GLU A 290 -7.94 5.89 -1.54
CA GLU A 290 -7.95 6.72 -2.74
C GLU A 290 -8.90 6.16 -3.80
N TRP A 291 -9.55 7.06 -4.52
CA TRP A 291 -10.30 6.77 -5.73
C TRP A 291 -9.52 7.29 -6.93
N PHE A 292 -9.39 6.48 -7.96
CA PHE A 292 -8.72 6.85 -9.20
C PHE A 292 -9.68 6.80 -10.38
N ASP A 293 -9.48 7.72 -11.30
CA ASP A 293 -10.11 7.64 -12.62
C ASP A 293 -9.38 6.62 -13.50
N VAL A 294 -10.15 5.94 -14.32
CA VAL A 294 -9.67 5.11 -15.43
C VAL A 294 -10.11 5.70 -16.77
N ALA A 295 -9.28 5.53 -17.77
CA ALA A 295 -9.59 5.86 -19.15
C ALA A 295 -9.92 4.58 -19.92
N TYR A 296 -11.01 4.63 -20.70
CA TYR A 296 -11.37 3.59 -21.66
C TYR A 296 -10.80 3.96 -23.03
N ASN A 297 -9.98 3.07 -23.58
CA ASN A 297 -9.34 3.24 -24.89
C ASN A 297 -10.05 2.34 -25.90
N LYS A 298 -10.69 2.96 -26.91
CA LYS A 298 -11.34 2.23 -27.99
C LYS A 298 -10.34 1.57 -28.93
#